data_677f431f50350e3677f396ef7c155da6
#
_entry.id   677f431f50350e3677f396ef7c155da6
#
_cell.length_a   1.000
_cell.length_b   1.000
_cell.length_c   1.000
_cell.angle_alpha   90.00
_cell.angle_beta   90.00
_cell.angle_gamma   90.00
#
_symmetry.space_group_name_H-M   'P 1'
#
loop_
_entity.id
_entity.type
_entity.pdbx_description
1 polymer ?
#
loop_
_entity_poly.entity_id
_entity_poly.type
_entity_poly.pdbx_seq_one_letter_code
_entity_poly.pdbx_strand_id
1 'polypeptide(L)'
;MLNYTGMSNTRHFRGKSTVELKQDLSMVTKGLSARAQIAYDTELNLKEKRYVRPEMYYADRRRYTGELGLYKKLDSEPVKYTHEDEQYYKVHFESMLNYERTFAEQHRLSGLLYYYMSSEQKMNKDIDDKDESLRSMYAIPIRYQGLSGRITYGLRDTYFLDLNFGYTGSANFAKGDRFGFF
;
A
#
# COMPACT_ATOMS: atom_id res chain seq x y z
N MET A 1 14.46 -19.33 -33.09
CA MET A 1 15.30 -18.16 -32.73
C MET A 1 14.93 -17.50 -31.41
N LEU A 2 13.66 -17.37 -31.08
CA LEU A 2 13.22 -16.69 -29.84
C LEU A 2 13.74 -17.33 -28.51
N ASN A 3 14.04 -18.62 -28.50
CA ASN A 3 14.47 -19.34 -27.30
C ASN A 3 15.93 -19.08 -26.87
N TYR A 4 16.73 -18.37 -27.69
CA TYR A 4 18.15 -18.10 -27.40
C TYR A 4 18.43 -16.64 -27.03
N THR A 5 17.43 -15.79 -27.03
CA THR A 5 17.62 -14.35 -26.83
C THR A 5 17.50 -13.94 -25.36
N GLY A 6 16.97 -14.78 -24.49
CA GLY A 6 16.93 -14.49 -23.08
C GLY A 6 15.70 -15.00 -22.36
N MET A 7 15.66 -14.72 -21.07
CA MET A 7 14.58 -15.09 -20.16
C MET A 7 14.21 -13.92 -19.26
N SER A 8 12.92 -13.69 -19.08
CA SER A 8 12.39 -12.77 -18.07
C SER A 8 11.56 -13.56 -17.08
N ASN A 9 11.89 -13.45 -15.81
CA ASN A 9 11.17 -14.08 -14.73
C ASN A 9 10.63 -12.98 -13.80
N THR A 10 9.32 -13.00 -13.53
CA THR A 10 8.68 -12.06 -12.60
C THR A 10 8.04 -12.87 -11.49
N ARG A 11 8.37 -12.52 -10.25
CA ARG A 11 7.82 -13.15 -9.05
C ARG A 11 7.09 -12.10 -8.23
N HIS A 12 5.87 -12.41 -7.84
CA HIS A 12 5.06 -11.57 -6.97
C HIS A 12 4.85 -12.27 -5.63
N PHE A 13 5.21 -11.59 -4.57
CA PHE A 13 4.92 -12.02 -3.21
C PHE A 13 3.97 -11.00 -2.59
N ARG A 14 2.88 -11.49 -2.00
CA ARG A 14 1.96 -10.67 -1.25
C ARG A 14 1.67 -11.35 0.08
N GLY A 15 1.96 -10.64 1.16
CA GLY A 15 1.66 -11.06 2.52
C GLY A 15 0.67 -10.10 3.16
N LYS A 16 -0.36 -10.62 3.81
CA LYS A 16 -1.30 -9.85 4.61
C LYS A 16 -1.49 -10.55 5.94
N SER A 17 -1.29 -9.80 7.01
CA SER A 17 -1.44 -10.29 8.37
C SER A 17 -2.31 -9.33 9.16
N THR A 18 -3.27 -9.84 9.88
CA THR A 18 -4.14 -9.05 10.74
C THR A 18 -4.28 -9.75 12.08
N VAL A 19 -4.06 -9.00 13.15
CA VAL A 19 -4.30 -9.44 14.52
C VAL A 19 -5.36 -8.53 15.12
N GLU A 20 -6.41 -9.12 15.64
CA GLU A 20 -7.53 -8.42 16.25
C GLU A 20 -7.71 -8.89 17.71
N LEU A 21 -7.89 -7.93 18.61
CA LEU A 21 -8.25 -8.14 19.99
C LEU A 21 -9.62 -7.51 20.26
N LYS A 22 -10.53 -8.28 20.77
CA LYS A 22 -11.84 -7.81 21.26
C LYS A 22 -11.95 -8.07 22.75
N GLN A 23 -12.37 -7.08 23.50
CA GLN A 23 -12.51 -7.16 24.93
C GLN A 23 -13.87 -6.61 25.36
N ASP A 24 -14.64 -7.40 26.07
CA ASP A 24 -15.80 -6.93 26.81
C ASP A 24 -15.31 -6.22 28.08
N LEU A 25 -15.72 -4.98 28.25
CA LEU A 25 -15.40 -4.14 29.41
C LEU A 25 -16.60 -3.92 30.30
N SER A 26 -17.57 -4.82 30.30
CA SER A 26 -18.78 -4.77 31.14
C SER A 26 -18.47 -4.73 32.64
N MET A 27 -17.24 -5.17 33.00
CA MET A 27 -16.76 -5.05 34.40
C MET A 27 -16.54 -3.60 34.84
N VAL A 28 -16.25 -2.70 33.90
CA VAL A 28 -16.06 -1.26 34.15
C VAL A 28 -17.42 -0.56 34.11
N THR A 29 -18.17 -0.78 33.04
CA THR A 29 -19.53 -0.31 32.86
C THR A 29 -20.29 -1.19 31.87
N LYS A 30 -21.56 -1.48 32.18
CA LYS A 30 -22.42 -2.31 31.31
C LYS A 30 -22.57 -1.66 29.95
N GLY A 31 -22.36 -2.45 28.90
CA GLY A 31 -22.48 -2.02 27.51
C GLY A 31 -21.22 -1.41 26.90
N LEU A 32 -20.09 -1.45 27.62
CA LEU A 32 -18.79 -1.01 27.10
C LEU A 32 -18.03 -2.19 26.49
N SER A 33 -17.48 -1.99 25.30
CA SER A 33 -16.58 -2.94 24.64
C SER A 33 -15.45 -2.20 23.93
N ALA A 34 -14.30 -2.85 23.83
CA ALA A 34 -13.14 -2.36 23.12
C ALA A 34 -12.70 -3.36 22.05
N ARG A 35 -12.22 -2.83 20.93
CA ARG A 35 -11.59 -3.58 19.85
C ARG A 35 -10.29 -2.88 19.46
N ALA A 36 -9.24 -3.63 19.28
CA ALA A 36 -7.99 -3.14 18.71
C ALA A 36 -7.54 -4.09 17.59
N GLN A 37 -7.04 -3.54 16.52
CA GLN A 37 -6.56 -4.32 15.37
C GLN A 37 -5.26 -3.73 14.85
N ILE A 38 -4.32 -4.61 14.53
CA ILE A 38 -3.11 -4.26 13.78
C ILE A 38 -3.08 -5.09 12.51
N ALA A 39 -2.85 -4.44 11.38
CA ALA A 39 -2.70 -5.08 10.09
C ALA A 39 -1.35 -4.72 9.48
N TYR A 40 -0.71 -5.72 8.87
CA TYR A 40 0.54 -5.57 8.13
C TYR A 40 0.36 -6.16 6.74
N ASP A 41 0.50 -5.31 5.73
CA ASP A 41 0.46 -5.69 4.32
C ASP A 41 1.84 -5.48 3.71
N THR A 42 2.32 -6.45 2.95
CA THR A 42 3.57 -6.36 2.20
C THR A 42 3.40 -6.93 0.80
N GLU A 43 4.00 -6.28 -0.17
CA GLU A 43 4.09 -6.76 -1.55
C GLU A 43 5.55 -6.62 -2.01
N LEU A 44 6.05 -7.65 -2.67
CA LEU A 44 7.37 -7.69 -3.26
C LEU A 44 7.27 -8.18 -4.69
N ASN A 45 7.68 -7.36 -5.63
CA ASN A 45 7.76 -7.68 -7.05
C ASN A 45 9.22 -7.79 -7.44
N LEU A 46 9.65 -8.99 -7.77
CA LEU A 46 11.01 -9.27 -8.24
C LEU A 46 10.96 -9.55 -9.73
N LYS A 47 11.73 -8.83 -10.53
CA LYS A 47 11.83 -9.01 -11.95
C LYS A 47 13.28 -9.21 -12.36
N GLU A 48 13.57 -10.38 -12.81
CA GLU A 48 14.89 -10.79 -13.30
C GLU A 48 14.85 -10.94 -14.82
N LYS A 49 15.74 -10.27 -15.51
CA LYS A 49 15.91 -10.40 -16.95
C LYS A 49 17.34 -10.82 -17.26
N ARG A 50 17.46 -11.86 -18.06
CA ARG A 50 18.73 -12.26 -18.68
C ARG A 50 18.50 -12.23 -20.17
N TYR A 51 19.27 -11.47 -20.87
CA TYR A 51 19.16 -11.41 -22.33
C TYR A 51 20.54 -11.33 -22.97
N VAL A 52 20.59 -11.90 -24.16
CA VAL A 52 21.75 -11.90 -25.02
C VAL A 52 21.32 -11.43 -26.42
N ARG A 53 22.10 -10.61 -27.02
CA ARG A 53 21.91 -10.28 -28.44
C ARG A 53 22.83 -11.18 -29.24
N PRO A 54 22.30 -12.15 -30.02
CA PRO A 54 23.11 -12.97 -30.92
C PRO A 54 23.62 -12.13 -32.10
N GLU A 55 24.59 -12.66 -32.80
CA GLU A 55 25.00 -12.09 -34.08
C GLU A 55 23.81 -12.02 -35.04
N MET A 56 23.67 -10.90 -35.71
CA MET A 56 22.60 -10.69 -36.68
C MET A 56 23.19 -10.53 -38.08
N TYR A 57 22.60 -11.26 -39.01
CA TYR A 57 22.96 -11.22 -40.40
C TYR A 57 21.76 -10.81 -41.23
N TYR A 58 21.97 -10.09 -42.33
CA TYR A 58 20.97 -9.89 -43.34
C TYR A 58 21.35 -10.66 -44.60
N ALA A 59 20.36 -11.15 -45.32
CA ALA A 59 20.52 -11.86 -46.56
C ALA A 59 20.31 -10.88 -47.72
N ASP A 60 21.24 -10.86 -48.65
CA ASP A 60 21.12 -10.08 -49.90
C ASP A 60 21.51 -10.96 -51.10
N ARG A 61 20.90 -10.73 -52.26
CA ARG A 61 21.24 -11.43 -53.49
C ARG A 61 22.28 -10.62 -54.24
N ARG A 62 23.38 -11.27 -54.55
CA ARG A 62 24.40 -10.67 -55.42
C ARG A 62 23.81 -10.35 -56.80
N ARG A 63 23.90 -9.11 -57.20
CA ARG A 63 23.23 -8.53 -58.38
C ARG A 63 23.58 -9.25 -59.68
N TYR A 64 24.75 -9.84 -59.78
CA TYR A 64 25.27 -10.46 -61.02
C TYR A 64 25.21 -11.99 -61.01
N THR A 65 25.27 -12.64 -59.84
CA THR A 65 25.29 -14.12 -59.78
C THR A 65 23.94 -14.68 -59.26
N GLY A 66 23.08 -13.83 -58.68
CA GLY A 66 21.84 -14.29 -58.07
C GLY A 66 22.02 -15.08 -56.77
N GLU A 67 23.28 -15.33 -56.37
CA GLU A 67 23.58 -16.07 -55.14
C GLU A 67 23.20 -15.31 -53.90
N LEU A 68 22.66 -16.02 -52.89
CA LEU A 68 22.34 -15.48 -51.60
C LEU A 68 23.60 -15.28 -50.76
N GLY A 69 23.93 -14.03 -50.44
CA GLY A 69 25.00 -13.68 -49.51
C GLY A 69 24.47 -13.35 -48.16
N LEU A 70 25.13 -13.83 -47.09
CA LEU A 70 24.83 -13.46 -45.70
C LEU A 70 25.89 -12.46 -45.26
N TYR A 71 25.42 -11.27 -44.86
CA TYR A 71 26.28 -10.18 -44.41
C TYR A 71 26.00 -9.89 -42.93
N LYS A 72 27.06 -9.88 -42.14
CA LYS A 72 26.97 -9.57 -40.72
C LYS A 72 26.53 -8.12 -40.52
N LYS A 73 25.47 -7.90 -39.75
CA LYS A 73 24.91 -6.58 -39.43
C LYS A 73 25.30 -6.11 -38.04
N LEU A 74 25.28 -7.02 -37.07
CA LEU A 74 25.55 -6.72 -35.66
C LEU A 74 26.36 -7.86 -35.05
N ASP A 75 27.30 -7.50 -34.19
CA ASP A 75 28.04 -8.45 -33.37
C ASP A 75 27.19 -8.96 -32.20
N SER A 76 27.53 -10.16 -31.69
CA SER A 76 26.95 -10.66 -30.47
C SER A 76 27.33 -9.78 -29.29
N GLU A 77 26.42 -9.57 -28.37
CA GLU A 77 26.72 -8.98 -27.08
C GLU A 77 26.74 -10.07 -26.00
N PRO A 78 27.55 -9.90 -24.93
CA PRO A 78 27.57 -10.83 -23.83
C PRO A 78 26.20 -10.81 -23.12
N VAL A 79 25.94 -11.86 -22.36
CA VAL A 79 24.70 -11.97 -21.53
C VAL A 79 24.62 -10.78 -20.60
N LYS A 80 23.53 -10.03 -20.69
CA LYS A 80 23.19 -8.94 -19.76
C LYS A 80 22.20 -9.48 -18.73
N TYR A 81 22.45 -9.15 -17.48
CA TYR A 81 21.55 -9.44 -16.36
C TYR A 81 21.03 -8.13 -15.78
N THR A 82 19.73 -8.04 -15.64
CA THR A 82 19.06 -6.90 -14.98
C THR A 82 18.15 -7.43 -13.90
N HIS A 83 18.26 -6.84 -12.74
CA HIS A 83 17.41 -7.10 -11.59
C HIS A 83 16.66 -5.82 -11.22
N GLU A 84 15.34 -5.93 -11.06
CA GLU A 84 14.46 -4.85 -10.63
C GLU A 84 13.63 -5.39 -9.48
N ASP A 85 13.58 -4.66 -8.39
CA ASP A 85 12.76 -4.97 -7.23
C ASP A 85 11.89 -3.78 -6.85
N GLU A 86 10.65 -4.08 -6.53
CA GLU A 86 9.69 -3.13 -5.99
C GLU A 86 9.14 -3.71 -4.70
N GLN A 87 9.22 -2.94 -3.65
CA GLN A 87 8.69 -3.31 -2.35
C GLN A 87 7.66 -2.28 -1.89
N TYR A 88 6.55 -2.79 -1.40
CA TYR A 88 5.52 -2.02 -0.73
C TYR A 88 5.25 -2.66 0.63
N TYR A 89 5.11 -1.83 1.65
CA TYR A 89 4.59 -2.27 2.94
C TYR A 89 3.68 -1.21 3.56
N LYS A 90 2.69 -1.69 4.29
CA LYS A 90 1.74 -0.87 5.01
C LYS A 90 1.50 -1.46 6.39
N VAL A 91 1.61 -0.61 7.39
CA VAL A 91 1.19 -0.91 8.76
C VAL A 91 -0.05 -0.08 9.05
N HIS A 92 -1.09 -0.72 9.53
CA HIS A 92 -2.33 -0.07 9.94
C HIS A 92 -2.70 -0.53 11.34
N PHE A 93 -2.96 0.43 12.20
CA PHE A 93 -3.48 0.20 13.54
C PHE A 93 -4.80 0.92 13.68
N GLU A 94 -5.78 0.25 14.27
CA GLU A 94 -7.05 0.87 14.66
C GLU A 94 -7.48 0.40 16.05
N SER A 95 -8.14 1.29 16.75
CA SER A 95 -8.79 0.96 18.01
C SER A 95 -10.17 1.61 18.07
N MET A 96 -11.09 0.90 18.66
CA MET A 96 -12.49 1.27 18.75
C MET A 96 -13.02 1.00 20.15
N LEU A 97 -13.67 1.98 20.72
CA LEU A 97 -14.39 1.85 21.96
C LEU A 97 -15.87 2.07 21.69
N ASN A 98 -16.68 1.07 21.98
CA ASN A 98 -18.12 1.11 21.79
C ASN A 98 -18.81 1.09 23.15
N TYR A 99 -19.80 1.92 23.27
CA TYR A 99 -20.68 1.96 24.41
C TYR A 99 -22.14 1.92 23.96
N GLU A 100 -22.94 1.03 24.49
CA GLU A 100 -24.38 0.97 24.22
C GLU A 100 -25.12 0.59 25.46
N ARG A 101 -26.04 1.46 25.88
CA ARG A 101 -26.84 1.21 27.06
C ARG A 101 -28.21 1.90 27.02
N THR A 102 -29.24 1.21 27.47
CA THR A 102 -30.55 1.78 27.69
C THR A 102 -30.78 1.98 29.21
N PHE A 103 -31.16 3.19 29.56
CA PHE A 103 -31.47 3.60 30.94
C PHE A 103 -32.96 3.82 31.08
N ALA A 104 -33.51 3.37 32.21
CA ALA A 104 -34.92 3.57 32.57
C ALA A 104 -35.91 3.21 31.42
N GLU A 105 -35.52 2.24 30.55
CA GLU A 105 -36.30 1.76 29.39
C GLU A 105 -36.71 2.83 28.38
N GLN A 106 -36.28 4.07 28.57
CA GLN A 106 -36.66 5.22 27.74
C GLN A 106 -35.48 5.97 27.14
N HIS A 107 -34.28 5.85 27.70
CA HIS A 107 -33.09 6.59 27.31
C HIS A 107 -32.07 5.64 26.70
N ARG A 108 -31.96 5.65 25.42
CA ARG A 108 -30.96 4.86 24.69
C ARG A 108 -29.73 5.74 24.36
N LEU A 109 -28.59 5.36 24.89
CA LEU A 109 -27.32 6.04 24.64
C LEU A 109 -26.39 5.07 23.96
N SER A 110 -25.86 5.49 22.81
CA SER A 110 -24.73 4.80 22.15
C SER A 110 -23.59 5.78 21.88
N GLY A 111 -22.37 5.28 22.03
CA GLY A 111 -21.16 6.04 21.79
C GLY A 111 -20.14 5.20 21.08
N LEU A 112 -19.41 5.82 20.15
CA LEU A 112 -18.29 5.24 19.44
C LEU A 112 -17.12 6.21 19.52
N LEU A 113 -15.97 5.73 19.95
CA LEU A 113 -14.69 6.42 19.81
C LEU A 113 -13.78 5.55 18.95
N TYR A 114 -13.27 6.10 17.87
CA TYR A 114 -12.44 5.41 16.91
C TYR A 114 -11.13 6.16 16.69
N TYR A 115 -10.03 5.46 16.87
CA TYR A 115 -8.69 5.96 16.58
C TYR A 115 -8.03 5.06 15.54
N TYR A 116 -7.35 5.67 14.57
CA TYR A 116 -6.55 4.93 13.60
C TYR A 116 -5.24 5.63 13.31
N MET A 117 -4.25 4.84 12.92
CA MET A 117 -3.02 5.30 12.33
C MET A 117 -2.57 4.35 11.24
N SER A 118 -1.99 4.88 10.17
CA SER A 118 -1.41 4.09 9.09
C SER A 118 -0.10 4.69 8.60
N SER A 119 0.80 3.82 8.21
CA SER A 119 2.05 4.18 7.57
C SER A 119 2.26 3.28 6.37
N GLU A 120 2.44 3.86 5.19
CA GLU A 120 2.73 3.11 3.97
C GLU A 120 3.99 3.65 3.31
N GLN A 121 4.76 2.74 2.73
CA GLN A 121 5.97 3.09 2.00
C GLN A 121 6.11 2.22 0.77
N LYS A 122 6.54 2.85 -0.32
CA LYS A 122 6.93 2.19 -1.56
C LYS A 122 8.41 2.40 -1.80
N MET A 123 9.09 1.32 -2.14
CA MET A 123 10.48 1.33 -2.60
C MET A 123 10.50 0.70 -3.98
N ASN A 124 10.97 1.42 -4.97
CA ASN A 124 11.12 0.93 -6.34
C ASN A 124 12.34 1.55 -7.00
N LYS A 125 12.75 0.98 -8.12
CA LYS A 125 13.89 1.45 -8.90
C LYS A 125 13.71 2.89 -9.41
N ASP A 126 12.48 3.31 -9.68
CA ASP A 126 12.20 4.69 -10.14
C ASP A 126 12.62 5.74 -9.11
N ILE A 127 12.67 5.35 -7.82
CA ILE A 127 13.19 6.20 -6.75
C ILE A 127 14.72 6.26 -6.82
N ASP A 128 15.38 5.14 -7.11
CA ASP A 128 16.85 5.07 -7.20
C ASP A 128 17.41 5.84 -8.40
N ASP A 129 16.65 5.93 -9.49
CA ASP A 129 17.01 6.66 -10.70
C ASP A 129 16.73 8.18 -10.61
N LYS A 130 16.13 8.68 -9.52
CA LYS A 130 15.89 10.11 -9.28
C LYS A 130 17.12 10.82 -8.74
N ASP A 131 17.17 12.14 -8.94
CA ASP A 131 18.15 12.98 -8.27
C ASP A 131 18.09 12.79 -6.75
N GLU A 132 19.23 12.86 -6.09
CA GLU A 132 19.36 12.58 -4.65
C GLU A 132 18.38 13.38 -3.78
N SER A 133 18.09 14.62 -4.18
CA SER A 133 17.11 15.48 -3.50
C SER A 133 15.68 14.96 -3.63
N LEU A 134 15.32 14.37 -4.77
CA LEU A 134 14.00 13.78 -5.02
C LEU A 134 13.87 12.41 -4.36
N ARG A 135 14.94 11.61 -4.29
CA ARG A 135 14.97 10.32 -3.60
C ARG A 135 14.49 10.44 -2.17
N SER A 136 14.99 11.43 -1.45
CA SER A 136 14.63 11.64 -0.04
C SER A 136 13.14 11.91 0.11
N MET A 137 12.49 12.60 -0.82
CA MET A 137 11.05 12.86 -0.79
C MET A 137 10.21 11.60 -1.06
N TYR A 138 10.60 10.79 -2.05
CA TYR A 138 9.89 9.56 -2.39
C TYR A 138 10.09 8.43 -1.37
N ALA A 139 11.19 8.46 -0.62
CA ALA A 139 11.46 7.50 0.43
C ALA A 139 10.72 7.78 1.74
N ILE A 140 10.05 8.95 1.87
CA ILE A 140 9.29 9.30 3.07
C ILE A 140 8.00 8.47 3.13
N PRO A 141 7.76 7.74 4.23
CA PRO A 141 6.50 7.04 4.41
C PRO A 141 5.31 8.00 4.46
N ILE A 142 4.25 7.66 3.77
CA ILE A 142 2.98 8.37 3.86
C ILE A 142 2.29 7.94 5.16
N ARG A 143 1.99 8.88 6.04
CA ARG A 143 1.41 8.60 7.35
C ARG A 143 0.14 9.38 7.57
N TYR A 144 -0.87 8.67 8.07
CA TYR A 144 -2.16 9.21 8.45
C TYR A 144 -2.50 8.77 9.87
N GLN A 145 -3.17 9.63 10.60
CA GLN A 145 -3.79 9.30 11.87
C GLN A 145 -5.05 10.11 12.09
N GLY A 146 -5.96 9.56 12.86
CA GLY A 146 -7.21 10.26 13.14
C GLY A 146 -7.91 9.72 14.36
N LEU A 147 -8.65 10.61 14.99
CA LEU A 147 -9.58 10.31 16.07
C LEU A 147 -10.95 10.78 15.63
N SER A 148 -11.93 9.92 15.72
CA SER A 148 -13.33 10.26 15.46
C SER A 148 -14.25 9.72 16.55
N GLY A 149 -15.35 10.37 16.74
CA GLY A 149 -16.34 9.93 17.70
C GLY A 149 -17.75 10.23 17.25
N ARG A 150 -18.67 9.41 17.74
CA ARG A 150 -20.10 9.53 17.53
C ARG A 150 -20.82 9.28 18.85
N ILE A 151 -21.79 10.12 19.14
CA ILE A 151 -22.71 9.93 20.27
C ILE A 151 -24.12 10.01 19.72
N THR A 152 -24.89 8.98 19.95
CA THR A 152 -26.31 8.92 19.59
C THR A 152 -27.13 8.77 20.84
N TYR A 153 -28.12 9.63 21.00
CA TYR A 153 -29.07 9.58 22.08
C TYR A 153 -30.49 9.46 21.53
N GLY A 154 -31.24 8.51 22.05
CA GLY A 154 -32.67 8.30 21.73
C GLY A 154 -33.52 8.39 22.99
N LEU A 155 -34.61 9.16 22.91
CA LEU A 155 -35.61 9.27 23.97
C LEU A 155 -36.92 8.65 23.51
N ARG A 156 -37.38 7.59 24.20
CA ARG A 156 -38.63 6.87 23.93
C ARG A 156 -38.82 6.45 22.47
N ASP A 157 -37.70 6.18 21.74
CA ASP A 157 -37.66 5.88 20.31
C ASP A 157 -38.43 6.90 19.44
N THR A 158 -38.66 8.11 19.98
CA THR A 158 -39.36 9.20 19.29
C THR A 158 -38.42 10.34 18.92
N TYR A 159 -37.50 10.70 19.81
CA TYR A 159 -36.55 11.79 19.60
C TYR A 159 -35.14 11.23 19.55
N PHE A 160 -34.38 11.66 18.54
CA PHE A 160 -33.02 11.22 18.32
C PHE A 160 -32.09 12.43 18.15
N LEU A 161 -30.93 12.35 18.80
CA LEU A 161 -29.84 13.28 18.66
C LEU A 161 -28.59 12.49 18.24
N ASP A 162 -27.91 12.92 17.18
CA ASP A 162 -26.69 12.30 16.69
C ASP A 162 -25.60 13.38 16.56
N LEU A 163 -24.50 13.21 17.26
CA LEU A 163 -23.34 14.09 17.24
C LEU A 163 -22.14 13.32 16.76
N ASN A 164 -21.45 13.89 15.76
CA ASN A 164 -20.25 13.31 15.18
C ASN A 164 -19.12 14.34 15.22
N PHE A 165 -17.91 13.88 15.45
CA PHE A 165 -16.71 14.67 15.29
C PHE A 165 -15.57 13.85 14.69
N GLY A 166 -14.67 14.53 14.00
CA GLY A 166 -13.46 13.96 13.45
C GLY A 166 -12.28 14.91 13.59
N TYR A 167 -11.14 14.38 14.01
CA TYR A 167 -9.86 15.07 14.04
C TYR A 167 -8.82 14.22 13.35
N THR A 168 -8.42 14.60 12.15
CA THR A 168 -7.56 13.80 11.29
C THR A 168 -6.31 14.57 10.88
N GLY A 169 -5.22 13.83 10.70
CA GLY A 169 -3.95 14.39 10.32
C GLY A 169 -3.20 13.55 9.31
N SER A 170 -2.42 14.23 8.47
CA SER A 170 -1.55 13.63 7.48
C SER A 170 -0.14 14.21 7.57
N ALA A 171 0.86 13.35 7.47
CA ALA A 171 2.26 13.76 7.41
C ALA A 171 2.64 14.48 6.11
N ASN A 172 1.76 14.46 5.10
CA ASN A 172 1.99 15.14 3.81
C ASN A 172 1.89 16.66 3.91
N PHE A 173 1.29 17.19 4.99
CA PHE A 173 1.17 18.61 5.22
C PHE A 173 2.33 19.17 6.05
N ALA A 174 2.61 20.46 5.91
CA ALA A 174 3.61 21.17 6.69
C ALA A 174 3.36 21.06 8.20
N LYS A 175 4.43 21.17 8.98
CA LYS A 175 4.32 21.18 10.44
C LYS A 175 3.49 22.38 10.88
N GLY A 176 2.35 22.17 11.49
CA GLY A 176 1.36 23.18 11.88
C GLY A 176 0.01 22.99 11.22
N ASP A 177 -0.02 22.54 9.97
CA ASP A 177 -1.25 22.34 9.18
C ASP A 177 -1.61 20.87 8.97
N ARG A 178 -0.99 19.98 9.77
CA ARG A 178 -1.14 18.53 9.63
C ARG A 178 -2.49 18.01 10.07
N PHE A 179 -3.18 18.73 10.92
CA PHE A 179 -4.42 18.26 11.54
C PHE A 179 -5.58 19.18 11.25
N GLY A 180 -6.73 18.61 10.95
CA GLY A 180 -7.99 19.29 10.75
C GLY A 180 -9.09 18.70 11.62
N PHE A 181 -10.01 19.54 12.07
CA PHE A 181 -11.22 19.16 12.77
C PHE A 181 -12.43 19.22 11.82
N PHE A 182 -13.32 18.21 11.90
CA PHE A 182 -14.50 18.05 11.05
C PHE A 182 -15.72 17.66 11.87
#